data_07869a2af5dae05f6a7c76fca97d29f8
#
_entry.id   07869a2af5dae05f6a7c76fca97d29f8
#
_cell.length_a   1.000
_cell.length_b   1.000
_cell.length_c   1.000
_cell.angle_alpha   90.00
_cell.angle_beta   90.00
_cell.angle_gamma   90.00
#
_symmetry.space_group_name_H-M   'P 1'
#
loop_
_entity.id
_entity.type
_entity.pdbx_description
1 polymer ?
#
loop_
_entity_poly.entity_id
_entity_poly.type
_entity_poly.pdbx_seq_one_letter_code
_entity_poly.pdbx_strand_id
1 'polypeptide(L)'
;MARLMAYHGASAAEHQRRFHELTPQGFRLTALTVSGDTSDARYAAVWDERQGPAWKAVHGINAAQYQLAFDDAAREGFAPIIISATGPAGSAIFAAVFEQGHNSAWFAHHGMMWGGENTEGSFVHAQKRAKDQGFIPKSLCVYGDPADRRFAGIWHANTQQTAWSWWFVDPAFYQRVFDAQVGGHMRPGVLDV
;
A
#
# COMPACT_ATOMS: atom_id res chain seq x y z
N MET A 1 10.84 -18.41 -18.43
CA MET A 1 10.14 -18.17 -17.13
C MET A 1 10.49 -16.79 -16.67
N ALA A 2 9.52 -16.00 -16.19
CA ALA A 2 9.83 -14.73 -15.55
C ALA A 2 10.67 -14.99 -14.28
N ARG A 3 11.69 -14.18 -14.05
CA ARG A 3 12.51 -14.28 -12.84
C ARG A 3 11.85 -13.48 -11.73
N LEU A 4 11.78 -14.08 -10.54
CA LEU A 4 11.32 -13.45 -9.31
C LEU A 4 12.50 -13.24 -8.37
N MET A 5 12.53 -12.09 -7.74
CA MET A 5 13.48 -11.77 -6.66
C MET A 5 12.69 -11.26 -5.47
N ALA A 6 13.08 -11.67 -4.27
CA ALA A 6 12.47 -11.19 -3.03
C ALA A 6 13.52 -11.05 -1.93
N TYR A 7 13.28 -10.13 -1.03
CA TYR A 7 14.06 -9.98 0.21
C TYR A 7 13.19 -9.38 1.31
N HIS A 8 13.64 -9.54 2.53
CA HIS A 8 13.06 -8.92 3.72
C HIS A 8 14.17 -8.46 4.67
N GLY A 9 13.83 -7.60 5.62
CA GLY A 9 14.78 -7.12 6.63
C GLY A 9 15.91 -6.23 6.08
N ALA A 10 15.80 -5.77 4.83
CA ALA A 10 16.82 -4.91 4.22
C ALA A 10 16.79 -3.50 4.86
N SER A 11 17.96 -2.94 5.14
CA SER A 11 18.07 -1.51 5.50
C SER A 11 17.68 -0.62 4.33
N ALA A 12 17.46 0.69 4.58
CA ALA A 12 17.18 1.65 3.52
C ALA A 12 18.30 1.69 2.46
N ALA A 13 19.55 1.63 2.88
CA ALA A 13 20.71 1.60 1.98
C ALA A 13 20.73 0.32 1.12
N GLU A 14 20.45 -0.84 1.72
CA GLU A 14 20.39 -2.11 1.00
C GLU A 14 19.21 -2.13 0.01
N HIS A 15 18.03 -1.63 0.43
CA HIS A 15 16.88 -1.50 -0.46
C HIS A 15 17.21 -0.62 -1.67
N GLN A 16 17.82 0.56 -1.45
CA GLN A 16 18.23 1.47 -2.52
C GLN A 16 19.27 0.83 -3.46
N ARG A 17 20.24 0.10 -2.91
CA ARG A 17 21.23 -0.61 -3.71
C ARG A 17 20.55 -1.63 -4.63
N ARG A 18 19.64 -2.45 -4.10
CA ARG A 18 18.87 -3.42 -4.89
C ARG A 18 17.96 -2.75 -5.91
N PHE A 19 17.39 -1.61 -5.60
CA PHE A 19 16.61 -0.84 -6.55
C PHE A 19 17.46 -0.46 -7.78
N HIS A 20 18.66 0.09 -7.56
CA HIS A 20 19.59 0.43 -8.65
C HIS A 20 20.09 -0.78 -9.43
N GLU A 21 20.24 -1.92 -8.79
CA GLU A 21 20.71 -3.15 -9.40
C GLU A 21 19.62 -3.82 -10.26
N LEU A 22 18.39 -3.89 -9.76
CA LEU A 22 17.31 -4.67 -10.38
C LEU A 22 16.56 -3.90 -11.46
N THR A 23 16.35 -2.60 -11.29
CA THR A 23 15.60 -1.79 -12.25
C THR A 23 16.21 -1.83 -13.66
N PRO A 24 17.53 -1.64 -13.87
CA PRO A 24 18.14 -1.74 -15.22
C PRO A 24 18.06 -3.13 -15.84
N GLN A 25 17.85 -4.17 -15.03
CA GLN A 25 17.68 -5.55 -15.49
C GLN A 25 16.24 -5.88 -15.91
N GLY A 26 15.33 -4.90 -15.87
CA GLY A 26 13.93 -5.09 -16.25
C GLY A 26 13.03 -5.61 -15.14
N PHE A 27 13.50 -5.63 -13.89
CA PHE A 27 12.66 -5.96 -12.74
C PHE A 27 11.79 -4.77 -12.32
N ARG A 28 10.60 -5.07 -11.84
CA ARG A 28 9.61 -4.13 -11.33
C ARG A 28 9.17 -4.55 -9.94
N LEU A 29 8.94 -3.59 -9.05
CA LEU A 29 8.35 -3.85 -7.74
C LEU A 29 6.88 -4.28 -7.87
N THR A 30 6.57 -5.43 -7.30
CA THR A 30 5.20 -5.98 -7.22
C THR A 30 4.66 -6.04 -5.81
N ALA A 31 5.55 -6.01 -4.80
CA ALA A 31 5.22 -5.78 -3.41
C ALA A 31 6.34 -4.97 -2.74
N LEU A 32 5.96 -4.11 -1.81
CA LEU A 32 6.87 -3.30 -1.03
C LEU A 32 6.24 -3.03 0.33
N THR A 33 6.98 -3.31 1.40
CA THR A 33 6.61 -2.92 2.76
C THR A 33 7.79 -2.30 3.48
N VAL A 34 7.49 -1.37 4.39
CA VAL A 34 8.45 -0.82 5.35
C VAL A 34 7.91 -1.09 6.76
N SER A 35 8.77 -1.47 7.68
CA SER A 35 8.43 -1.81 9.06
C SER A 35 9.53 -1.41 10.04
N GLY A 36 9.24 -1.45 11.35
CA GLY A 36 10.17 -1.09 12.41
C GLY A 36 10.20 0.41 12.72
N ASP A 37 11.14 0.80 13.55
CA ASP A 37 11.32 2.21 13.92
C ASP A 37 11.84 3.04 12.75
N THR A 38 11.48 4.32 12.70
CA THR A 38 11.90 5.22 11.61
C THR A 38 13.42 5.38 11.50
N SER A 39 14.15 5.23 12.61
CA SER A 39 15.62 5.28 12.65
C SER A 39 16.31 4.00 12.19
N ASP A 40 15.60 2.86 12.21
CA ASP A 40 16.10 1.54 11.78
C ASP A 40 15.05 0.80 10.94
N ALA A 41 14.44 1.49 10.01
CA ALA A 41 13.41 0.95 9.15
C ALA A 41 13.92 -0.20 8.28
N ARG A 42 13.11 -1.24 8.18
CA ARG A 42 13.39 -2.44 7.40
C ARG A 42 12.40 -2.56 6.24
N TYR A 43 12.93 -2.96 5.10
CA TYR A 43 12.18 -3.12 3.87
C TYR A 43 12.06 -4.59 3.48
N ALA A 44 10.87 -4.97 3.04
CA ALA A 44 10.66 -6.21 2.31
C ALA A 44 10.07 -5.88 0.93
N ALA A 45 10.53 -6.59 -0.08
CA ALA A 45 10.10 -6.35 -1.45
C ALA A 45 10.07 -7.63 -2.28
N VAL A 46 9.15 -7.66 -3.23
CA VAL A 46 9.09 -8.65 -4.31
C VAL A 46 9.25 -7.93 -5.64
N TRP A 47 10.09 -8.47 -6.49
CA TRP A 47 10.41 -7.99 -7.82
C TRP A 47 10.11 -9.05 -8.86
N ASP A 48 9.50 -8.64 -9.95
CA ASP A 48 9.18 -9.49 -11.09
C ASP A 48 9.85 -8.93 -12.34
N GLU A 49 10.62 -9.75 -13.04
CA GLU A 49 11.21 -9.40 -14.35
C GLU A 49 10.11 -9.44 -15.41
N ARG A 50 9.57 -8.27 -15.72
CA ARG A 50 8.48 -8.14 -16.70
C ARG A 50 8.48 -6.80 -17.39
N GLN A 51 7.99 -6.80 -18.63
CA GLN A 51 7.65 -5.55 -19.31
C GLN A 51 6.39 -4.92 -18.68
N GLY A 52 6.26 -3.63 -18.83
CA GLY A 52 5.10 -2.89 -18.32
C GLY A 52 5.23 -1.39 -18.57
N PRO A 53 4.21 -0.61 -18.19
CA PRO A 53 4.23 0.84 -18.33
C PRO A 53 5.32 1.48 -17.48
N ALA A 54 5.61 2.75 -17.72
CA ALA A 54 6.56 3.49 -16.90
C ALA A 54 6.13 3.47 -15.43
N TRP A 55 7.08 3.38 -14.54
CA TRP A 55 6.85 3.33 -13.10
C TRP A 55 7.94 4.06 -12.33
N LYS A 56 7.64 4.47 -11.13
CA LYS A 56 8.58 5.06 -10.18
C LYS A 56 8.24 4.66 -8.76
N ALA A 57 9.21 4.74 -7.87
CA ALA A 57 9.02 4.45 -6.46
C ALA A 57 9.77 5.46 -5.60
N VAL A 58 9.27 5.63 -4.38
CA VAL A 58 9.91 6.42 -3.31
C VAL A 58 9.94 5.60 -2.04
N HIS A 59 10.92 5.84 -1.18
CA HIS A 59 10.99 5.22 0.14
C HIS A 59 11.77 6.08 1.13
N GLY A 60 11.56 5.84 2.43
CA GLY A 60 12.27 6.56 3.50
C GLY A 60 11.94 8.05 3.59
N ILE A 61 10.81 8.49 3.07
CA ILE A 61 10.38 9.88 3.02
C ILE A 61 9.26 10.14 4.03
N ASN A 62 9.21 11.35 4.59
CA ASN A 62 8.14 11.73 5.52
C ASN A 62 6.81 12.03 4.80
N ALA A 63 5.73 12.26 5.58
CA ALA A 63 4.39 12.48 5.04
C ALA A 63 4.30 13.67 4.06
N ALA A 64 4.98 14.78 4.35
CA ALA A 64 4.98 15.96 3.47
C ALA A 64 5.71 15.66 2.14
N GLN A 65 6.86 15.00 2.21
CA GLN A 65 7.61 14.57 1.03
C GLN A 65 6.81 13.53 0.21
N TYR A 66 6.10 12.62 0.89
CA TYR A 66 5.22 11.67 0.22
C TYR A 66 4.09 12.38 -0.53
N GLN A 67 3.42 13.37 0.09
CA GLN A 67 2.37 14.13 -0.58
C GLN A 67 2.91 14.86 -1.83
N LEU A 68 4.08 15.49 -1.74
CA LEU A 68 4.71 16.12 -2.91
C LEU A 68 5.00 15.11 -4.02
N ALA A 69 5.60 13.96 -3.69
CA ALA A 69 5.89 12.90 -4.67
C ALA A 69 4.61 12.32 -5.30
N PHE A 70 3.54 12.21 -4.51
CA PHE A 70 2.24 11.78 -4.97
C PHE A 70 1.62 12.77 -5.96
N ASP A 71 1.62 14.07 -5.61
CA ASP A 71 1.05 15.12 -6.47
C ASP A 71 1.84 15.27 -7.79
N ASP A 72 3.17 15.14 -7.74
CA ASP A 72 4.03 15.14 -8.92
C ASP A 72 3.74 13.92 -9.79
N ALA A 73 3.66 12.73 -9.20
CA ALA A 73 3.32 11.51 -9.92
C ALA A 73 1.95 11.62 -10.59
N ALA A 74 0.92 12.10 -9.88
CA ALA A 74 -0.42 12.28 -10.42
C ALA A 74 -0.44 13.27 -11.60
N ARG A 75 0.27 14.40 -11.51
CA ARG A 75 0.40 15.37 -12.63
C ARG A 75 1.07 14.79 -13.86
N GLU A 76 1.98 13.84 -13.68
CA GLU A 76 2.65 13.13 -14.79
C GLU A 76 1.86 11.90 -15.30
N GLY A 77 0.64 11.67 -14.81
CA GLY A 77 -0.23 10.58 -15.26
C GLY A 77 0.10 9.21 -14.64
N PHE A 78 0.79 9.18 -13.49
CA PHE A 78 0.98 7.96 -12.72
C PHE A 78 -0.12 7.80 -11.70
N ALA A 79 -0.59 6.57 -11.50
CA ALA A 79 -1.47 6.17 -10.41
C ALA A 79 -0.66 5.47 -9.30
N PRO A 80 -0.99 5.68 -8.03
CA PRO A 80 -0.39 4.92 -6.94
C PRO A 80 -0.88 3.47 -6.98
N ILE A 81 0.00 2.51 -6.78
CA ILE A 81 -0.32 1.08 -6.76
C ILE A 81 0.09 0.37 -5.48
N ILE A 82 1.08 0.89 -4.77
CA ILE A 82 1.53 0.39 -3.48
C ILE A 82 1.77 1.57 -2.55
N ILE A 83 1.32 1.45 -1.31
CA ILE A 83 1.67 2.34 -0.19
C ILE A 83 1.99 1.51 1.04
N SER A 84 3.05 1.85 1.73
CA SER A 84 3.42 1.32 3.04
C SER A 84 4.02 2.43 3.89
N ALA A 85 3.79 2.40 5.19
CA ALA A 85 4.34 3.37 6.13
C ALA A 85 4.65 2.69 7.47
N THR A 86 5.58 3.27 8.22
CA THR A 86 5.93 2.81 9.57
C THR A 86 6.34 3.98 10.45
N GLY A 87 6.32 3.77 11.76
CA GLY A 87 6.70 4.73 12.78
C GLY A 87 5.54 5.55 13.33
N PRO A 88 5.80 6.38 14.37
CA PRO A 88 4.78 7.23 14.99
C PRO A 88 4.12 8.16 13.98
N ALA A 89 2.83 8.46 14.16
CA ALA A 89 2.03 9.24 13.21
C ALA A 89 2.67 10.57 12.77
N GLY A 90 3.29 11.29 13.71
CA GLY A 90 3.93 12.59 13.46
C GLY A 90 5.31 12.53 12.79
N SER A 91 5.94 11.35 12.76
CA SER A 91 7.29 11.14 12.19
C SER A 91 7.37 9.92 11.27
N ALA A 92 6.25 9.37 10.86
CA ALA A 92 6.19 8.20 10.00
C ALA A 92 6.95 8.42 8.69
N ILE A 93 7.55 7.34 8.22
CA ILE A 93 8.17 7.26 6.90
C ILE A 93 7.34 6.40 5.97
N PHE A 94 7.36 6.76 4.70
CA PHE A 94 6.55 6.16 3.65
C PHE A 94 7.43 5.51 2.59
N ALA A 95 6.87 4.46 1.99
CA ALA A 95 7.34 3.84 0.76
C ALA A 95 6.15 3.68 -0.19
N ALA A 96 6.33 3.98 -1.46
CA ALA A 96 5.25 3.91 -2.44
C ALA A 96 5.75 3.56 -3.84
N VAL A 97 4.86 2.97 -4.63
CA VAL A 97 5.10 2.69 -6.06
C VAL A 97 3.96 3.31 -6.86
N PHE A 98 4.32 3.95 -7.95
CA PHE A 98 3.42 4.59 -8.91
C PHE A 98 3.64 4.01 -10.30
N GLU A 99 2.57 3.83 -11.08
CA GLU A 99 2.64 3.24 -12.43
C GLU A 99 1.76 4.04 -13.40
N GLN A 100 2.21 4.25 -14.63
CA GLN A 100 1.40 4.85 -15.71
C GLN A 100 0.42 3.85 -16.32
N GLY A 101 -0.49 4.36 -17.17
CA GLY A 101 -1.39 3.51 -17.96
C GLY A 101 -2.64 3.05 -17.22
N HIS A 102 -2.89 3.55 -16.02
CA HIS A 102 -4.15 3.30 -15.32
C HIS A 102 -5.23 4.28 -15.82
N ASN A 103 -5.98 3.85 -16.83
CA ASN A 103 -7.08 4.64 -17.41
C ASN A 103 -8.37 4.62 -16.55
N SER A 104 -8.42 3.79 -15.52
CA SER A 104 -9.55 3.73 -14.59
C SER A 104 -9.37 4.71 -13.43
N ALA A 105 -10.49 5.21 -12.91
CA ALA A 105 -10.49 6.12 -11.77
C ALA A 105 -9.85 5.45 -10.53
N TRP A 106 -9.19 6.25 -9.72
CA TRP A 106 -8.62 5.86 -8.44
C TRP A 106 -8.68 7.03 -7.45
N PHE A 107 -8.58 6.73 -6.18
CA PHE A 107 -8.29 7.70 -5.13
C PHE A 107 -7.38 7.10 -4.07
N ALA A 108 -6.68 7.94 -3.33
CA ALA A 108 -5.80 7.53 -2.25
C ALA A 108 -5.82 8.55 -1.12
N HIS A 109 -5.64 8.09 0.11
CA HIS A 109 -5.50 8.91 1.29
C HIS A 109 -4.44 8.33 2.22
N HIS A 110 -3.79 9.19 2.99
CA HIS A 110 -2.92 8.80 4.08
C HIS A 110 -3.21 9.65 5.34
N GLY A 111 -2.67 9.26 6.48
CA GLY A 111 -2.89 9.97 7.73
C GLY A 111 -4.31 9.84 8.31
N MET A 112 -5.14 8.98 7.74
CA MET A 112 -6.51 8.79 8.19
C MET A 112 -6.55 8.21 9.60
N MET A 113 -7.45 8.71 10.43
CA MET A 113 -7.84 8.06 11.69
C MET A 113 -8.92 7.01 11.43
N TRP A 114 -9.23 6.19 12.43
CA TRP A 114 -10.28 5.17 12.33
C TRP A 114 -11.63 5.79 11.92
N GLY A 115 -12.27 6.56 12.80
CA GLY A 115 -13.55 7.25 12.58
C GLY A 115 -14.75 6.34 12.32
N GLY A 116 -15.88 6.96 11.99
CA GLY A 116 -17.11 6.29 11.58
C GLY A 116 -17.39 6.45 10.08
N GLU A 117 -18.42 5.77 9.58
CA GLU A 117 -18.83 5.83 8.17
C GLU A 117 -19.18 7.24 7.69
N ASN A 118 -19.67 8.11 8.58
CA ASN A 118 -20.04 9.49 8.30
C ASN A 118 -18.96 10.52 8.72
N THR A 119 -17.79 10.05 9.18
CA THR A 119 -16.68 10.91 9.57
C THR A 119 -15.79 11.14 8.37
N GLU A 120 -15.98 12.26 7.68
CA GLU A 120 -15.18 12.61 6.50
C GLU A 120 -13.68 12.56 6.79
N GLY A 121 -12.91 12.03 5.85
CA GLY A 121 -11.45 11.85 6.00
C GLY A 121 -11.02 10.69 6.89
N SER A 122 -11.95 9.93 7.49
CA SER A 122 -11.61 8.73 8.25
C SER A 122 -11.44 7.50 7.35
N PHE A 123 -10.75 6.48 7.90
CA PHE A 123 -10.55 5.21 7.19
C PHE A 123 -11.87 4.49 6.90
N VAL A 124 -12.77 4.42 7.89
CA VAL A 124 -14.08 3.75 7.73
C VAL A 124 -14.94 4.48 6.68
N HIS A 125 -14.90 5.82 6.66
CA HIS A 125 -15.56 6.61 5.62
C HIS A 125 -14.98 6.33 4.22
N ALA A 126 -13.65 6.25 4.10
CA ALA A 126 -13.00 5.93 2.83
C ALA A 126 -13.39 4.53 2.31
N GLN A 127 -13.48 3.53 3.19
CA GLN A 127 -13.94 2.17 2.85
C GLN A 127 -15.42 2.17 2.39
N LYS A 128 -16.28 2.90 3.11
CA LYS A 128 -17.68 3.07 2.70
C LYS A 128 -17.78 3.73 1.33
N ARG A 129 -17.09 4.87 1.14
CA ARG A 129 -17.04 5.58 -0.14
C ARG A 129 -16.59 4.65 -1.27
N ALA A 130 -15.53 3.88 -1.05
CA ALA A 130 -15.04 2.93 -2.04
C ALA A 130 -16.13 1.94 -2.46
N LYS A 131 -16.83 1.36 -1.50
CA LYS A 131 -17.91 0.40 -1.75
C LYS A 131 -19.09 1.03 -2.50
N ASP A 132 -19.54 2.20 -2.06
CA ASP A 132 -20.70 2.90 -2.63
C ASP A 132 -20.42 3.42 -4.06
N GLN A 133 -19.19 3.78 -4.37
CA GLN A 133 -18.78 4.35 -5.66
C GLN A 133 -18.12 3.33 -6.61
N GLY A 134 -18.12 2.05 -6.27
CA GLY A 134 -17.61 0.99 -7.15
C GLY A 134 -16.07 0.95 -7.24
N PHE A 135 -15.39 1.21 -6.14
CA PHE A 135 -13.95 1.03 -6.02
C PHE A 135 -13.61 -0.23 -5.20
N ILE A 136 -12.37 -0.71 -5.33
CA ILE A 136 -11.82 -1.84 -4.59
C ILE A 136 -10.45 -1.46 -4.00
N PRO A 137 -10.11 -1.85 -2.76
CA PRO A 137 -8.79 -1.61 -2.20
C PRO A 137 -7.69 -2.25 -3.05
N LYS A 138 -6.67 -1.46 -3.39
CA LYS A 138 -5.48 -1.91 -4.12
C LYS A 138 -4.29 -2.10 -3.18
N SER A 139 -4.15 -1.19 -2.22
CA SER A 139 -3.11 -1.24 -1.18
C SER A 139 -3.62 -0.55 0.07
N LEU A 140 -3.39 -1.12 1.21
CA LEU A 140 -3.72 -0.55 2.52
C LEU A 140 -2.51 -0.72 3.43
N CYS A 141 -2.29 0.21 4.34
CA CYS A 141 -1.37 0.02 5.45
C CYS A 141 -1.85 0.72 6.72
N VAL A 142 -1.43 0.19 7.85
CA VAL A 142 -1.64 0.71 9.20
C VAL A 142 -0.29 1.09 9.77
N TYR A 143 -0.19 2.26 10.40
CA TYR A 143 1.03 2.72 11.03
C TYR A 143 0.69 3.61 12.25
N GLY A 144 1.70 4.08 12.95
CA GLY A 144 1.54 4.83 14.19
C GLY A 144 1.49 3.94 15.43
N ASP A 145 1.48 4.57 16.58
CA ASP A 145 1.37 3.88 17.86
C ASP A 145 -0.07 3.35 18.08
N PRO A 146 -0.27 2.33 18.92
CA PRO A 146 -1.60 1.80 19.19
C PRO A 146 -2.63 2.85 19.67
N ALA A 147 -2.16 3.92 20.34
CA ALA A 147 -3.00 5.02 20.82
C ALA A 147 -3.23 6.12 19.76
N ASP A 148 -2.38 6.20 18.72
CA ASP A 148 -2.47 7.17 17.62
C ASP A 148 -2.28 6.47 16.26
N ARG A 149 -3.07 5.44 16.04
CA ARG A 149 -3.04 4.62 14.83
C ARG A 149 -3.54 5.42 13.63
N ARG A 150 -2.81 5.29 12.53
CA ARG A 150 -3.13 5.92 11.25
C ARG A 150 -3.25 4.86 10.15
N PHE A 151 -4.01 5.24 9.13
CA PHE A 151 -4.25 4.40 7.97
C PHE A 151 -3.85 5.15 6.70
N ALA A 152 -3.31 4.40 5.75
CA ALA A 152 -3.15 4.87 4.39
C ALA A 152 -3.76 3.84 3.44
N GLY A 153 -4.31 4.30 2.32
CA GLY A 153 -4.97 3.41 1.37
C GLY A 153 -5.03 3.98 -0.03
N ILE A 154 -5.10 3.04 -0.96
CA ILE A 154 -5.28 3.26 -2.39
C ILE A 154 -6.47 2.42 -2.83
N TRP A 155 -7.40 3.02 -3.55
CA TRP A 155 -8.57 2.34 -4.13
C TRP A 155 -8.62 2.61 -5.63
N HIS A 156 -8.80 1.57 -6.41
CA HIS A 156 -8.97 1.64 -7.87
C HIS A 156 -10.40 1.28 -8.24
N ALA A 157 -10.88 1.77 -9.38
CA ALA A 157 -12.19 1.42 -9.90
C ALA A 157 -12.32 -0.09 -10.05
N ASN A 158 -13.38 -0.67 -9.51
CA ASN A 158 -13.70 -2.10 -9.54
C ASN A 158 -14.39 -2.47 -10.86
N THR A 159 -13.64 -2.37 -11.95
CA THR A 159 -14.17 -2.59 -13.31
C THR A 159 -14.64 -4.04 -13.55
N GLN A 160 -14.15 -4.99 -12.76
CA GLN A 160 -14.55 -6.40 -12.82
C GLN A 160 -15.72 -6.74 -11.90
N GLN A 161 -16.25 -5.75 -11.17
CA GLN A 161 -17.34 -5.93 -10.20
C GLN A 161 -17.05 -7.05 -9.17
N THR A 162 -15.78 -7.18 -8.77
CA THR A 162 -15.34 -8.16 -7.79
C THR A 162 -16.01 -7.86 -6.44
N ALA A 163 -16.69 -8.83 -5.86
CA ALA A 163 -17.20 -8.71 -4.51
C ALA A 163 -16.04 -8.65 -3.52
N TRP A 164 -16.10 -7.73 -2.57
CA TRP A 164 -15.06 -7.57 -1.57
C TRP A 164 -15.64 -7.15 -0.21
N SER A 165 -14.89 -7.47 0.84
CA SER A 165 -15.12 -7.04 2.21
C SER A 165 -13.78 -6.72 2.87
N TRP A 166 -13.80 -6.02 3.98
CA TRP A 166 -12.61 -5.70 4.75
C TRP A 166 -12.84 -6.02 6.23
N TRP A 167 -11.78 -6.36 6.91
CA TRP A 167 -11.80 -6.76 8.30
C TRP A 167 -10.62 -6.12 9.03
N PHE A 168 -10.90 -5.53 10.18
CA PHE A 168 -9.90 -5.08 11.12
C PHE A 168 -10.07 -5.95 12.37
N VAL A 169 -9.14 -6.85 12.58
CA VAL A 169 -9.26 -7.88 13.60
C VAL A 169 -8.03 -7.93 14.51
N ASP A 170 -8.24 -8.26 15.76
CA ASP A 170 -7.16 -8.62 16.66
C ASP A 170 -6.43 -9.88 16.15
N PRO A 171 -5.09 -9.96 16.28
CA PRO A 171 -4.31 -11.13 15.86
C PRO A 171 -4.85 -12.46 16.39
N ALA A 172 -5.39 -12.49 17.61
CA ALA A 172 -5.99 -13.69 18.20
C ALA A 172 -7.22 -14.21 17.44
N PHE A 173 -7.89 -13.36 16.67
CA PHE A 173 -9.07 -13.71 15.88
C PHE A 173 -8.82 -13.84 14.38
N TYR A 174 -7.62 -13.45 13.92
CA TYR A 174 -7.31 -13.42 12.49
C TYR A 174 -7.59 -14.76 11.80
N GLN A 175 -7.06 -15.87 12.33
CA GLN A 175 -7.21 -17.18 11.70
C GLN A 175 -8.67 -17.58 11.57
N ARG A 176 -9.48 -17.34 12.59
CA ARG A 176 -10.92 -17.67 12.56
C ARG A 176 -11.66 -16.87 11.48
N VAL A 177 -11.36 -15.57 11.34
CA VAL A 177 -11.96 -14.73 10.30
C VAL A 177 -11.48 -15.18 8.93
N PHE A 178 -10.19 -15.44 8.76
CA PHE A 178 -9.62 -15.97 7.52
C PHE A 178 -10.31 -17.25 7.06
N ASP A 179 -10.42 -18.26 7.95
CA ASP A 179 -11.03 -19.55 7.64
C ASP A 179 -12.51 -19.39 7.25
N ALA A 180 -13.25 -18.52 7.94
CA ALA A 180 -14.64 -18.23 7.62
C ALA A 180 -14.79 -17.58 6.23
N GLN A 181 -13.91 -16.63 5.88
CA GLN A 181 -13.93 -15.98 4.57
C GLN A 181 -13.54 -16.94 3.44
N VAL A 182 -12.52 -17.75 3.65
CA VAL A 182 -12.11 -18.80 2.68
C VAL A 182 -13.22 -19.82 2.48
N GLY A 183 -13.90 -20.24 3.56
CA GLY A 183 -15.08 -21.09 3.48
C GLY A 183 -16.24 -20.47 2.69
N GLY A 184 -16.35 -19.15 2.68
CA GLY A 184 -17.27 -18.36 1.85
C GLY A 184 -16.75 -18.04 0.43
N HIS A 185 -15.69 -18.73 -0.05
CA HIS A 185 -15.04 -18.52 -1.35
C HIS A 185 -14.36 -17.15 -1.54
N MET A 186 -14.10 -16.44 -0.44
CA MET A 186 -13.27 -15.22 -0.45
C MET A 186 -11.80 -15.57 -0.31
N ARG A 187 -10.93 -14.70 -0.77
CA ARG A 187 -9.47 -14.79 -0.59
C ARG A 187 -8.91 -13.43 -0.24
N PRO A 188 -7.83 -13.35 0.55
CA PRO A 188 -7.19 -12.07 0.83
C PRO A 188 -6.63 -11.47 -0.46
N GLY A 189 -6.95 -10.21 -0.70
CA GLY A 189 -6.40 -9.42 -1.81
C GLY A 189 -5.36 -8.40 -1.33
N VAL A 190 -5.56 -7.88 -0.11
CA VAL A 190 -4.65 -6.97 0.58
C VAL A 190 -4.58 -7.40 2.03
N LEU A 191 -3.37 -7.45 2.58
CA LEU A 191 -3.11 -7.76 4.00
C LEU A 191 -2.07 -6.78 4.52
N ASP A 192 -2.31 -6.25 5.70
CA ASP A 192 -1.36 -5.47 6.48
C ASP A 192 -1.45 -5.87 7.97
N VAL A 193 -0.32 -5.91 8.69
CA VAL A 193 -0.20 -6.37 10.08
C VAL A 193 0.72 -5.46 10.90
#